data_f54f640ab72fd67573dc4463ac07e0c7
#
_entry.id   f54f640ab72fd67573dc4463ac07e0c7
#
_cell.length_a   1.000
_cell.length_b   1.000
_cell.length_c   1.000
_cell.angle_alpha   90.00
_cell.angle_beta   90.00
_cell.angle_gamma   90.00
#
_symmetry.space_group_name_H-M   'P 1'
#
loop_
_entity.id
_entity.type
_entity.pdbx_description
1 polymer ?
#
loop_
_entity_poly.entity_id
_entity_poly.type
_entity_poly.pdbx_seq_one_letter_code
_entity_poly.pdbx_strand_id
1 'polypeptide(L)'
;MDGIAGRARDLGIQPEYEGIGGTIHRVPDSTLEKLVAAFGPGPAARPQALAAPPDARCHLPDGPRSWGVAVQLYQLRSARNWGIGDFADLEDLAAILGGMGADFIGLNPLHAMFLADPARCSPFSPSNRRFLNPLYLAVDRIPGFDPAMIDMDGMERLRGADLVDYPGVADAKLRALRALWDRSGQPDASPGFRRRSGADLDRHALFDAVSAHMAAAGHGAGWTGWPEAWRDPDGAKVADFAHAHAAEIAFYRWLQDQADLQLARARDACRTAGMAIGLYLDVAVGEAADGSGSWGHPDVLSGVRIGAPPDYFNEGGQDWALAPLSPAAMAASGAAPFGALMAGVMARAGAVRIDHAMGLWQLFLIPEGVGPDAGTYARYPLDDMLRALAQASNDHDTIVIGEDLGNVPPGFREVMEGANILSYRILFFERDADGGFVPPGDYPAKALACLSTHDLPTFLGWWGGHDIALRARFGLIGADAAREQSEARPGERRALVRALRDAGLWDGGDDIPGPPPPDLVAAVHRFVARTPARLMAVRLEDLARDDRPVNLPSTADEYPNWRPRLRGTVDEITGSDAFRAIIDAIRAERPGRG
;
A
#
# COMPACT_ATOMS: atom_id res chain seq x y z
N MET A 1 -29.27 21.33 26.17
CA MET A 1 -28.51 20.07 26.32
C MET A 1 -28.47 19.44 24.93
N ASP A 2 -27.36 19.61 24.28
CA ASP A 2 -27.14 18.98 22.97
C ASP A 2 -27.10 17.47 23.19
N GLY A 3 -27.97 16.72 22.51
CA GLY A 3 -28.04 15.25 22.60
C GLY A 3 -26.75 14.60 22.13
N ILE A 4 -26.78 13.28 21.85
CA ILE A 4 -25.58 12.53 21.39
C ILE A 4 -24.93 13.15 20.15
N ALA A 5 -25.72 13.74 19.24
CA ALA A 5 -25.21 14.43 18.04
C ALA A 5 -24.34 15.66 18.37
N GLY A 6 -24.66 16.42 19.43
CA GLY A 6 -23.84 17.55 19.91
C GLY A 6 -22.48 17.05 20.43
N ARG A 7 -22.51 16.05 21.32
CA ARG A 7 -21.27 15.43 21.84
C ARG A 7 -20.41 14.81 20.75
N ALA A 8 -21.04 14.19 19.74
CA ALA A 8 -20.32 13.64 18.59
C ALA A 8 -19.57 14.76 17.81
N ARG A 9 -20.25 15.88 17.52
CA ARG A 9 -19.61 17.05 16.86
C ARG A 9 -18.45 17.60 17.66
N ASP A 10 -18.58 17.69 18.97
CA ASP A 10 -17.51 18.17 19.85
C ASP A 10 -16.26 17.28 19.76
N LEU A 11 -16.41 15.99 19.47
CA LEU A 11 -15.32 15.06 19.27
C LEU A 11 -14.85 14.93 17.79
N GLY A 12 -15.43 15.73 16.88
CA GLY A 12 -15.12 15.67 15.45
C GLY A 12 -15.83 14.55 14.68
N ILE A 13 -16.74 13.82 15.33
CA ILE A 13 -17.56 12.78 14.69
C ILE A 13 -18.73 13.46 13.99
N GLN A 14 -18.98 13.13 12.72
CA GLN A 14 -20.02 13.76 11.91
C GLN A 14 -21.38 13.04 12.14
N PRO A 15 -22.42 13.71 12.66
CA PRO A 15 -23.75 13.09 12.82
C PRO A 15 -24.50 12.91 11.50
N GLU A 16 -24.02 13.56 10.45
CA GLU A 16 -24.51 13.43 9.08
C GLU A 16 -23.37 13.70 8.11
N TYR A 17 -23.40 13.08 6.93
CA TYR A 17 -22.43 13.30 5.87
C TYR A 17 -23.09 13.26 4.50
N GLU A 18 -22.46 13.89 3.52
CA GLU A 18 -22.89 13.86 2.14
C GLU A 18 -22.26 12.65 1.43
N GLY A 19 -23.10 11.76 0.92
CA GLY A 19 -22.71 10.63 0.10
C GLY A 19 -22.55 11.01 -1.37
N ILE A 20 -22.18 10.05 -2.20
CA ILE A 20 -22.08 10.24 -3.66
C ILE A 20 -23.45 10.64 -4.22
N GLY A 21 -23.45 11.67 -5.08
CA GLY A 21 -24.68 12.23 -5.66
C GLY A 21 -25.39 13.27 -4.79
N GLY A 22 -24.75 13.74 -3.70
CA GLY A 22 -25.27 14.84 -2.87
C GLY A 22 -26.34 14.42 -1.86
N THR A 23 -26.54 13.13 -1.66
CA THR A 23 -27.51 12.62 -0.66
C THR A 23 -26.95 12.78 0.76
N ILE A 24 -27.72 13.40 1.64
CA ILE A 24 -27.34 13.53 3.06
C ILE A 24 -27.75 12.27 3.82
N HIS A 25 -26.76 11.59 4.36
CA HIS A 25 -26.93 10.43 5.22
C HIS A 25 -26.90 10.84 6.70
N ARG A 26 -27.96 10.54 7.44
CA ARG A 26 -28.02 10.73 8.90
C ARG A 26 -27.54 9.48 9.60
N VAL A 27 -26.62 9.65 10.52
CA VAL A 27 -26.01 8.56 11.29
C VAL A 27 -26.94 8.15 12.44
N PRO A 28 -27.19 6.84 12.64
CA PRO A 28 -27.97 6.37 13.78
C PRO A 28 -27.38 6.80 15.13
N ASP A 29 -28.22 7.20 16.09
CA ASP A 29 -27.76 7.60 17.43
C ASP A 29 -26.94 6.49 18.11
N SER A 30 -27.30 5.22 17.91
CA SER A 30 -26.57 4.07 18.44
C SER A 30 -25.14 3.96 17.89
N THR A 31 -24.89 4.34 16.64
CA THR A 31 -23.54 4.44 16.07
C THR A 31 -22.77 5.57 16.72
N LEU A 32 -23.40 6.75 16.86
CA LEU A 32 -22.77 7.91 17.52
C LEU A 32 -22.41 7.59 18.98
N GLU A 33 -23.29 6.90 19.71
CA GLU A 33 -23.03 6.47 21.10
C GLU A 33 -21.80 5.56 21.20
N LYS A 34 -21.68 4.58 20.31
CA LYS A 34 -20.53 3.67 20.25
C LYS A 34 -19.23 4.41 19.93
N LEU A 35 -19.24 5.30 18.93
CA LEU A 35 -18.06 6.09 18.56
C LEU A 35 -17.66 7.07 19.68
N VAL A 36 -18.61 7.79 20.28
CA VAL A 36 -18.35 8.67 21.42
C VAL A 36 -17.75 7.89 22.60
N ALA A 37 -18.23 6.67 22.86
CA ALA A 37 -17.65 5.82 23.88
C ALA A 37 -16.23 5.36 23.55
N ALA A 38 -15.97 4.98 22.30
CA ALA A 38 -14.64 4.56 21.84
C ALA A 38 -13.60 5.70 21.85
N PHE A 39 -14.04 6.93 21.53
CA PHE A 39 -13.18 8.11 21.60
C PHE A 39 -12.84 8.51 23.04
N GLY A 40 -13.70 8.15 23.99
CA GLY A 40 -13.54 8.49 25.39
C GLY A 40 -13.67 10.00 25.69
N PRO A 41 -13.32 10.42 26.89
CA PRO A 41 -13.26 11.83 27.26
C PRO A 41 -12.01 12.47 26.65
N GLY A 42 -12.20 13.21 25.56
CA GLY A 42 -11.13 13.96 24.88
C GLY A 42 -11.42 15.47 24.85
N PRO A 43 -10.42 16.29 24.51
CA PRO A 43 -10.67 17.69 24.22
C PRO A 43 -11.58 17.79 22.99
N ALA A 44 -12.42 18.84 22.96
CA ALA A 44 -13.23 19.13 21.79
C ALA A 44 -12.34 19.27 20.53
N ALA A 45 -12.78 18.68 19.44
CA ALA A 45 -12.12 18.84 18.16
C ALA A 45 -12.08 20.34 17.79
N ARG A 46 -10.90 20.84 17.47
CA ARG A 46 -10.76 22.25 17.08
C ARG A 46 -11.37 22.43 15.69
N PRO A 47 -12.22 23.45 15.47
CA PRO A 47 -12.63 23.81 14.12
C PRO A 47 -11.38 24.09 13.27
N GLN A 48 -11.26 23.43 12.13
CA GLN A 48 -10.14 23.62 11.21
C GLN A 48 -10.69 24.00 9.83
N ALA A 49 -10.02 24.93 9.18
CA ALA A 49 -10.26 25.17 7.76
C ALA A 49 -9.63 24.04 6.94
N LEU A 50 -10.28 23.68 5.82
CA LEU A 50 -9.68 22.78 4.85
C LEU A 50 -8.65 23.56 4.01
N ALA A 51 -7.47 23.81 4.58
CA ALA A 51 -6.38 24.55 3.96
C ALA A 51 -5.03 24.04 4.51
N ALA A 52 -4.01 24.03 3.67
CA ALA A 52 -2.67 23.68 4.10
C ALA A 52 -2.03 24.83 4.89
N PRO A 53 -1.48 24.57 6.11
CA PRO A 53 -0.70 25.57 6.81
C PRO A 53 0.52 26.02 5.98
N PRO A 54 0.89 27.31 5.97
CA PRO A 54 2.02 27.81 5.16
C PRO A 54 3.37 27.17 5.48
N ASP A 55 3.52 26.68 6.71
CA ASP A 55 4.71 26.00 7.25
C ASP A 55 4.70 24.48 7.07
N ALA A 56 3.62 23.92 6.52
CA ALA A 56 3.46 22.46 6.32
C ALA A 56 3.64 22.08 4.85
N ARG A 57 4.85 22.25 4.33
CA ARG A 57 5.19 21.88 2.95
C ARG A 57 6.18 20.71 2.93
N CYS A 58 5.78 19.63 2.28
CA CYS A 58 6.63 18.47 2.05
C CYS A 58 7.77 18.79 1.08
N HIS A 59 8.83 18.02 1.18
CA HIS A 59 9.96 18.04 0.27
C HIS A 59 9.50 17.75 -1.17
N LEU A 60 9.70 18.69 -2.05
CA LEU A 60 9.45 18.55 -3.48
C LEU A 60 10.50 19.36 -4.24
N PRO A 61 11.64 18.76 -4.58
CA PRO A 61 12.73 19.48 -5.24
C PRO A 61 12.33 19.87 -6.66
N ASP A 62 12.84 21.02 -7.12
CA ASP A 62 12.79 21.34 -8.54
C ASP A 62 13.59 20.32 -9.36
N GLY A 63 13.17 20.06 -10.57
CA GLY A 63 13.90 19.15 -11.43
C GLY A 63 13.04 18.62 -12.59
N PRO A 64 13.60 17.72 -13.43
CA PRO A 64 12.90 17.17 -14.58
C PRO A 64 11.74 16.27 -14.15
N ARG A 65 10.84 16.01 -15.08
CA ARG A 65 9.81 14.99 -14.92
C ARG A 65 10.48 13.62 -14.87
N SER A 66 10.17 12.85 -13.82
CA SER A 66 10.76 11.53 -13.57
C SER A 66 9.78 10.41 -13.92
N TRP A 67 10.33 9.24 -14.23
CA TRP A 67 9.55 8.03 -14.42
C TRP A 67 10.14 6.85 -13.65
N GLY A 68 9.31 5.86 -13.33
CA GLY A 68 9.73 4.65 -12.66
C GLY A 68 8.75 3.51 -12.86
N VAL A 69 9.08 2.36 -12.27
CA VAL A 69 8.29 1.13 -12.39
C VAL A 69 7.66 0.79 -11.05
N ALA A 70 6.34 0.59 -11.05
CA ALA A 70 5.61 0.07 -9.89
C ALA A 70 5.61 -1.46 -9.91
N VAL A 71 5.96 -2.07 -8.79
CA VAL A 71 6.22 -3.50 -8.65
C VAL A 71 5.56 -4.03 -7.39
N GLN A 72 4.88 -5.15 -7.50
CA GLN A 72 4.52 -5.94 -6.34
C GLN A 72 5.70 -6.88 -6.04
N LEU A 73 6.47 -6.60 -4.99
CA LEU A 73 7.72 -7.32 -4.69
C LEU A 73 7.51 -8.83 -4.64
N TYR A 74 6.42 -9.30 -4.01
CA TYR A 74 6.11 -10.72 -3.87
C TYR A 74 5.92 -11.46 -5.21
N GLN A 75 5.59 -10.73 -6.31
CA GLN A 75 5.34 -11.33 -7.63
C GLN A 75 6.60 -11.73 -8.37
N LEU A 76 7.75 -11.15 -8.02
CA LEU A 76 9.00 -11.35 -8.75
C LEU A 76 9.40 -12.82 -8.78
N ARG A 77 9.89 -13.24 -9.95
CA ARG A 77 10.46 -14.56 -10.18
C ARG A 77 11.93 -14.43 -10.53
N SER A 78 12.77 -15.22 -9.87
CA SER A 78 14.16 -15.42 -10.21
C SER A 78 14.57 -16.86 -9.97
N ALA A 79 15.70 -17.28 -10.52
CA ALA A 79 16.26 -18.61 -10.26
C ALA A 79 16.69 -18.79 -8.79
N ARG A 80 16.84 -17.67 -8.05
CA ARG A 80 17.39 -17.63 -6.70
C ARG A 80 16.31 -17.64 -5.62
N ASN A 81 15.19 -16.90 -5.80
CA ASN A 81 14.22 -16.65 -4.73
C ASN A 81 13.46 -17.93 -4.30
N TRP A 82 12.81 -17.84 -3.16
CA TRP A 82 12.17 -18.97 -2.49
C TRP A 82 10.65 -18.98 -2.68
N GLY A 83 10.19 -18.76 -3.93
CA GLY A 83 8.76 -18.76 -4.27
C GLY A 83 8.04 -17.45 -3.99
N ILE A 84 8.75 -16.43 -3.53
CA ILE A 84 8.34 -15.05 -3.34
C ILE A 84 9.50 -14.15 -3.71
N GLY A 85 9.25 -13.03 -4.38
CA GLY A 85 10.28 -12.01 -4.61
C GLY A 85 10.79 -11.43 -3.30
N ASP A 86 12.08 -11.12 -3.22
CA ASP A 86 12.75 -10.69 -2.00
C ASP A 86 13.65 -9.45 -2.22
N PHE A 87 14.30 -8.97 -1.16
CA PHE A 87 15.11 -7.75 -1.23
C PHE A 87 16.32 -7.88 -2.16
N ALA A 88 16.86 -9.08 -2.41
CA ALA A 88 17.93 -9.23 -3.39
C ALA A 88 17.40 -9.23 -4.84
N ASP A 89 16.18 -9.73 -5.09
CA ASP A 89 15.50 -9.53 -6.37
C ASP A 89 15.26 -8.03 -6.64
N LEU A 90 14.98 -7.25 -5.59
CA LEU A 90 14.84 -5.80 -5.69
C LEU A 90 16.18 -5.11 -5.99
N GLU A 91 17.29 -5.56 -5.39
CA GLU A 91 18.64 -5.07 -5.73
C GLU A 91 18.97 -5.30 -7.21
N ASP A 92 18.70 -6.51 -7.72
CA ASP A 92 18.95 -6.87 -9.12
C ASP A 92 18.05 -6.05 -10.08
N LEU A 93 16.77 -5.91 -9.74
CA LEU A 93 15.82 -5.10 -10.52
C LEU A 93 16.22 -3.61 -10.53
N ALA A 94 16.74 -3.09 -9.42
CA ALA A 94 17.23 -1.71 -9.35
C ALA A 94 18.39 -1.46 -10.32
N ALA A 95 19.34 -2.40 -10.42
CA ALA A 95 20.43 -2.30 -11.37
C ALA A 95 19.94 -2.29 -12.83
N ILE A 96 18.97 -3.15 -13.16
CA ILE A 96 18.40 -3.25 -14.52
C ILE A 96 17.64 -1.96 -14.87
N LEU A 97 16.69 -1.54 -14.05
CA LEU A 97 15.81 -0.40 -14.35
C LEU A 97 16.56 0.93 -14.30
N GLY A 98 17.51 1.10 -13.37
CA GLY A 98 18.36 2.29 -13.32
C GLY A 98 19.24 2.40 -14.55
N GLY A 99 19.82 1.28 -15.04
CA GLY A 99 20.55 1.22 -16.31
C GLY A 99 19.70 1.59 -17.53
N MET A 100 18.37 1.50 -17.42
CA MET A 100 17.43 1.94 -18.46
C MET A 100 16.93 3.38 -18.26
N GLY A 101 17.38 4.07 -17.20
CA GLY A 101 17.06 5.46 -16.93
C GLY A 101 15.80 5.68 -16.09
N ALA A 102 15.30 4.65 -15.39
CA ALA A 102 14.25 4.83 -14.39
C ALA A 102 14.79 5.60 -13.17
N ASP A 103 13.98 6.50 -12.63
CA ASP A 103 14.34 7.32 -11.46
C ASP A 103 13.90 6.68 -10.13
N PHE A 104 12.96 5.73 -10.17
CA PHE A 104 12.45 5.07 -8.98
C PHE A 104 11.85 3.68 -9.25
N ILE A 105 11.74 2.89 -8.18
CA ILE A 105 10.93 1.67 -8.11
C ILE A 105 9.87 1.86 -7.03
N GLY A 106 8.59 1.85 -7.43
CA GLY A 106 7.45 1.86 -6.52
C GLY A 106 7.12 0.45 -6.05
N LEU A 107 6.89 0.27 -4.75
CA LEU A 107 6.64 -1.03 -4.15
C LEU A 107 5.26 -1.06 -3.47
N ASN A 108 4.68 -2.26 -3.37
CA ASN A 108 3.58 -2.49 -2.44
C ASN A 108 4.02 -2.22 -0.99
N PRO A 109 3.08 -2.06 -0.03
CA PRO A 109 3.45 -1.95 1.38
C PRO A 109 4.33 -3.12 1.81
N LEU A 110 5.49 -2.82 2.40
CA LEU A 110 6.46 -3.81 2.88
C LEU A 110 6.31 -4.10 4.38
N HIS A 111 5.22 -3.66 4.95
CA HIS A 111 4.92 -3.71 6.38
C HIS A 111 4.93 -5.13 6.96
N ALA A 112 5.21 -5.24 8.26
CA ALA A 112 5.19 -6.50 8.99
C ALA A 112 3.81 -7.16 8.95
N MET A 113 3.78 -8.43 8.58
CA MET A 113 2.58 -9.26 8.50
C MET A 113 2.51 -10.21 9.69
N PHE A 114 1.49 -11.06 9.76
CA PHE A 114 1.35 -12.09 10.78
C PHE A 114 2.21 -13.29 10.44
N LEU A 115 3.38 -13.43 11.06
CA LEU A 115 4.27 -14.57 10.81
C LEU A 115 3.68 -15.91 11.28
N ALA A 116 2.80 -15.87 12.28
CA ALA A 116 2.10 -17.06 12.80
C ALA A 116 0.85 -17.45 11.97
N ASP A 117 0.42 -16.58 11.04
CA ASP A 117 -0.67 -16.85 10.08
C ASP A 117 -0.33 -16.23 8.72
N PRO A 118 0.59 -16.83 7.98
CA PRO A 118 1.05 -16.30 6.69
C PRO A 118 -0.03 -16.28 5.60
N ALA A 119 -1.17 -16.95 5.80
CA ALA A 119 -2.30 -16.88 4.87
C ALA A 119 -2.94 -15.49 4.83
N ARG A 120 -2.81 -14.69 5.89
CA ARG A 120 -3.19 -13.26 5.93
C ARG A 120 -2.15 -12.44 5.16
N CYS A 121 -2.25 -12.43 3.83
CA CYS A 121 -1.20 -11.94 2.95
C CYS A 121 -1.47 -10.56 2.31
N SER A 122 -2.60 -9.91 2.59
CA SER A 122 -2.87 -8.56 2.06
C SER A 122 -1.86 -7.55 2.62
N PRO A 123 -1.02 -6.91 1.79
CA PRO A 123 -0.04 -5.94 2.24
C PRO A 123 -0.68 -4.66 2.79
N PHE A 124 -1.98 -4.45 2.49
CA PHE A 124 -2.78 -3.32 2.99
C PHE A 124 -3.47 -3.61 4.33
N SER A 125 -3.34 -4.85 4.86
CA SER A 125 -3.82 -5.21 6.20
C SER A 125 -2.67 -5.75 7.07
N PRO A 126 -1.63 -4.93 7.32
CA PRO A 126 -0.44 -5.35 8.05
C PRO A 126 -0.71 -5.52 9.55
N SER A 127 0.09 -6.36 10.20
CA SER A 127 0.14 -6.45 11.66
C SER A 127 0.75 -5.18 12.28
N ASN A 128 1.73 -4.56 11.59
CA ASN A 128 2.40 -3.35 12.07
C ASN A 128 3.03 -2.57 10.91
N ARG A 129 2.71 -1.28 10.78
CA ARG A 129 3.24 -0.43 9.70
C ARG A 129 4.66 0.09 9.92
N ARG A 130 5.20 0.02 11.12
CA ARG A 130 6.55 0.52 11.47
C ARG A 130 7.66 -0.47 11.15
N PHE A 131 7.32 -1.76 11.01
CA PHE A 131 8.26 -2.86 10.80
C PHE A 131 8.05 -3.50 9.43
N LEU A 132 9.01 -4.34 9.03
CA LEU A 132 9.05 -4.95 7.71
C LEU A 132 8.59 -6.40 7.76
N ASN A 133 8.05 -6.92 6.66
CA ASN A 133 7.71 -8.32 6.51
C ASN A 133 8.99 -9.16 6.30
N PRO A 134 9.40 -10.03 7.26
CA PRO A 134 10.59 -10.84 7.12
C PRO A 134 10.54 -11.88 5.99
N LEU A 135 9.37 -12.13 5.40
CA LEU A 135 9.26 -13.01 4.24
C LEU A 135 9.94 -12.43 2.99
N TYR A 136 10.24 -11.12 2.97
CA TYR A 136 11.04 -10.51 1.91
C TYR A 136 12.56 -10.64 2.13
N LEU A 137 13.02 -11.27 3.21
CA LEU A 137 14.44 -11.55 3.41
C LEU A 137 14.97 -12.51 2.32
N ALA A 138 16.07 -12.16 1.69
CA ALA A 138 16.89 -13.05 0.89
C ALA A 138 17.76 -13.88 1.83
N VAL A 139 17.35 -15.09 2.14
CA VAL A 139 17.99 -15.97 3.14
C VAL A 139 19.42 -16.30 2.73
N ASP A 140 19.66 -16.51 1.44
CA ASP A 140 20.96 -16.80 0.84
C ASP A 140 21.96 -15.64 0.91
N ARG A 141 21.50 -14.43 1.24
CA ARG A 141 22.35 -13.24 1.45
C ARG A 141 22.72 -12.99 2.91
N ILE A 142 22.27 -13.85 3.82
CA ILE A 142 22.62 -13.76 5.25
C ILE A 142 23.93 -14.51 5.48
N PRO A 143 24.91 -13.91 6.20
CA PRO A 143 26.16 -14.57 6.51
C PRO A 143 25.97 -15.93 7.21
N GLY A 144 26.72 -16.93 6.79
CA GLY A 144 26.61 -18.31 7.31
C GLY A 144 25.57 -19.18 6.60
N PHE A 145 24.91 -18.66 5.56
CA PHE A 145 24.04 -19.47 4.72
C PHE A 145 24.82 -20.61 4.05
N ASP A 146 24.22 -21.79 4.04
CA ASP A 146 24.73 -22.99 3.40
C ASP A 146 23.60 -23.61 2.56
N PRO A 147 23.78 -23.84 1.24
CA PRO A 147 22.78 -24.47 0.39
C PRO A 147 22.25 -25.81 0.90
N ALA A 148 23.03 -26.54 1.70
CA ALA A 148 22.59 -27.77 2.36
C ALA A 148 21.45 -27.57 3.39
N MET A 149 21.14 -26.32 3.76
CA MET A 149 19.99 -25.98 4.61
C MET A 149 18.66 -26.00 3.86
N ILE A 150 18.68 -26.12 2.52
CA ILE A 150 17.50 -26.04 1.68
C ILE A 150 16.98 -27.44 1.35
N ASP A 151 15.69 -27.66 1.53
CA ASP A 151 14.95 -28.73 0.85
C ASP A 151 14.75 -28.33 -0.63
N MET A 152 15.58 -28.89 -1.50
CA MET A 152 15.59 -28.52 -2.92
C MET A 152 14.27 -28.86 -3.63
N ASP A 153 13.65 -30.01 -3.32
CA ASP A 153 12.38 -30.44 -3.94
C ASP A 153 11.23 -29.50 -3.52
N GLY A 154 11.19 -29.15 -2.23
CA GLY A 154 10.25 -28.16 -1.70
C GLY A 154 10.45 -26.77 -2.34
N MET A 155 11.71 -26.40 -2.55
CA MET A 155 12.05 -25.12 -3.16
C MET A 155 11.64 -25.02 -4.63
N GLU A 156 11.87 -26.06 -5.44
CA GLU A 156 11.43 -26.11 -6.84
C GLU A 156 9.92 -25.99 -6.97
N ARG A 157 9.18 -26.65 -6.08
CA ARG A 157 7.71 -26.52 -6.04
C ARG A 157 7.27 -25.09 -5.74
N LEU A 158 7.88 -24.43 -4.75
CA LEU A 158 7.57 -23.04 -4.41
C LEU A 158 7.90 -22.08 -5.57
N ARG A 159 9.06 -22.26 -6.22
CA ARG A 159 9.47 -21.44 -7.37
C ARG A 159 8.56 -21.64 -8.58
N GLY A 160 8.13 -22.87 -8.84
CA GLY A 160 7.29 -23.23 -9.98
C GLY A 160 5.83 -22.80 -9.84
N ALA A 161 5.35 -22.50 -8.64
CA ALA A 161 3.95 -22.15 -8.40
C ALA A 161 3.55 -20.82 -9.08
N ASP A 162 2.33 -20.77 -9.63
CA ASP A 162 1.76 -19.56 -10.26
C ASP A 162 1.25 -18.54 -9.24
N LEU A 163 0.95 -19.01 -8.04
CA LEU A 163 0.55 -18.22 -6.90
C LEU A 163 1.60 -18.34 -5.81
N VAL A 164 1.84 -17.27 -5.05
CA VAL A 164 2.66 -17.37 -3.84
C VAL A 164 1.98 -18.30 -2.83
N ASP A 165 2.69 -19.35 -2.43
CA ASP A 165 2.33 -20.21 -1.31
C ASP A 165 2.94 -19.61 -0.02
N TYR A 166 2.26 -18.60 0.54
CA TYR A 166 2.77 -17.90 1.72
C TYR A 166 3.05 -18.82 2.92
N PRO A 167 2.18 -19.79 3.25
CA PRO A 167 2.50 -20.77 4.31
C PRO A 167 3.75 -21.60 4.00
N GLY A 168 3.90 -22.12 2.79
CA GLY A 168 5.07 -22.88 2.38
C GLY A 168 6.35 -22.04 2.36
N VAL A 169 6.27 -20.79 1.89
CA VAL A 169 7.38 -19.83 1.91
C VAL A 169 7.78 -19.50 3.35
N ALA A 170 6.81 -19.22 4.23
CA ALA A 170 7.08 -18.89 5.63
C ALA A 170 7.75 -20.06 6.35
N ASP A 171 7.24 -21.27 6.20
CA ASP A 171 7.82 -22.47 6.81
C ASP A 171 9.27 -22.69 6.34
N ALA A 172 9.55 -22.59 5.04
CA ALA A 172 10.91 -22.75 4.50
C ALA A 172 11.86 -21.67 4.98
N LYS A 173 11.45 -20.38 4.87
CA LYS A 173 12.31 -19.24 5.24
C LYS A 173 12.54 -19.16 6.74
N LEU A 174 11.50 -19.28 7.57
CA LEU A 174 11.63 -19.15 9.02
C LEU A 174 12.47 -20.28 9.62
N ARG A 175 12.35 -21.52 9.10
CA ARG A 175 13.26 -22.62 9.52
C ARG A 175 14.71 -22.33 9.19
N ALA A 176 15.01 -21.87 7.98
CA ALA A 176 16.37 -21.54 7.58
C ALA A 176 16.93 -20.33 8.36
N LEU A 177 16.11 -19.28 8.55
CA LEU A 177 16.48 -18.11 9.33
C LEU A 177 16.76 -18.47 10.80
N ARG A 178 15.97 -19.38 11.39
CA ARG A 178 16.20 -19.89 12.75
C ARG A 178 17.53 -20.64 12.82
N ALA A 179 17.80 -21.54 11.88
CA ALA A 179 19.06 -22.28 11.84
C ALA A 179 20.28 -21.37 11.64
N LEU A 180 20.16 -20.31 10.85
CA LEU A 180 21.21 -19.28 10.69
C LEU A 180 21.44 -18.50 11.98
N TRP A 181 20.37 -18.09 12.64
CA TRP A 181 20.42 -17.37 13.90
C TRP A 181 21.08 -18.21 15.01
N ASP A 182 20.72 -19.50 15.13
CA ASP A 182 21.32 -20.43 16.08
C ASP A 182 22.82 -20.62 15.82
N ARG A 183 23.21 -20.84 14.55
CA ARG A 183 24.62 -21.00 14.16
C ARG A 183 25.47 -19.75 14.40
N SER A 184 24.87 -18.55 14.34
CA SER A 184 25.56 -17.29 14.60
C SER A 184 25.64 -16.92 16.09
N GLY A 185 25.25 -17.83 16.99
CA GLY A 185 25.30 -17.64 18.42
C GLY A 185 24.15 -16.83 19.00
N GLN A 186 22.99 -16.87 18.32
CA GLN A 186 21.74 -16.24 18.75
C GLN A 186 21.86 -14.73 19.00
N PRO A 187 22.35 -13.94 18.02
CA PRO A 187 22.52 -12.51 18.21
C PRO A 187 21.18 -11.80 18.40
N ASP A 188 21.16 -10.77 19.22
CA ASP A 188 20.06 -9.79 19.22
C ASP A 188 20.22 -8.80 18.06
N ALA A 189 19.21 -7.97 17.81
CA ALA A 189 19.32 -6.88 16.86
C ALA A 189 20.49 -5.94 17.20
N SER A 190 21.10 -5.35 16.17
CA SER A 190 22.25 -4.47 16.35
C SER A 190 21.92 -3.29 17.27
N PRO A 191 22.90 -2.83 18.10
CA PRO A 191 22.67 -1.69 18.99
C PRO A 191 22.21 -0.41 18.27
N GLY A 192 22.64 -0.23 17.01
CA GLY A 192 22.22 0.89 16.17
C GLY A 192 20.73 0.81 15.82
N PHE A 193 20.27 -0.36 15.37
CA PHE A 193 18.88 -0.59 15.03
C PHE A 193 17.98 -0.49 16.27
N ARG A 194 18.36 -1.12 17.38
CA ARG A 194 17.61 -1.03 18.64
C ARG A 194 17.42 0.41 19.13
N ARG A 195 18.47 1.26 19.04
CA ARG A 195 18.34 2.67 19.44
C ARG A 195 17.37 3.45 18.56
N ARG A 196 17.34 3.18 17.23
CA ARG A 196 16.42 3.85 16.31
C ARG A 196 14.97 3.40 16.49
N SER A 197 14.77 2.10 16.72
CA SER A 197 13.44 1.49 16.79
C SER A 197 12.80 1.56 18.18
N GLY A 198 13.61 1.74 19.23
CA GLY A 198 13.15 1.96 20.61
C GLY A 198 12.28 0.83 21.17
N ALA A 199 11.37 1.18 22.07
CA ALA A 199 10.45 0.26 22.71
C ALA A 199 9.45 -0.41 21.75
N ASP A 200 9.17 0.21 20.61
CA ASP A 200 8.26 -0.36 19.60
C ASP A 200 8.80 -1.67 19.03
N LEU A 201 10.14 -1.79 18.86
CA LEU A 201 10.77 -3.03 18.41
C LEU A 201 10.59 -4.16 19.45
N ASP A 202 10.76 -3.83 20.72
CA ASP A 202 10.62 -4.82 21.79
C ASP A 202 9.16 -5.30 21.89
N ARG A 203 8.19 -4.39 21.75
CA ARG A 203 6.75 -4.72 21.74
C ARG A 203 6.36 -5.55 20.52
N HIS A 204 6.85 -5.20 19.34
CA HIS A 204 6.58 -5.95 18.12
C HIS A 204 7.16 -7.36 18.17
N ALA A 205 8.42 -7.50 18.59
CA ALA A 205 9.07 -8.81 18.73
C ALA A 205 8.40 -9.67 19.82
N LEU A 206 7.94 -9.07 20.91
CA LEU A 206 7.17 -9.74 21.93
C LEU A 206 5.82 -10.22 21.38
N PHE A 207 5.13 -9.37 20.61
CA PHE A 207 3.90 -9.77 19.94
C PHE A 207 4.10 -10.99 19.05
N ASP A 208 5.12 -10.99 18.18
CA ASP A 208 5.38 -12.10 17.27
C ASP A 208 5.66 -13.40 18.02
N ALA A 209 6.42 -13.33 19.12
CA ALA A 209 6.68 -14.49 19.97
C ALA A 209 5.41 -15.01 20.67
N VAL A 210 4.57 -14.12 21.21
CA VAL A 210 3.29 -14.48 21.83
C VAL A 210 2.32 -14.99 20.77
N SER A 211 2.25 -14.36 19.60
CA SER A 211 1.39 -14.76 18.48
C SER A 211 1.70 -16.19 18.02
N ALA A 212 2.99 -16.53 17.88
CA ALA A 212 3.41 -17.89 17.53
C ALA A 212 3.00 -18.90 18.62
N HIS A 213 3.16 -18.55 19.90
CA HIS A 213 2.75 -19.38 21.04
C HIS A 213 1.24 -19.58 21.07
N MET A 214 0.45 -18.52 20.87
CA MET A 214 -1.02 -18.57 20.86
C MET A 214 -1.56 -19.33 19.67
N ALA A 215 -1.00 -19.14 18.48
CA ALA A 215 -1.39 -19.88 17.29
C ALA A 215 -1.13 -21.39 17.46
N ALA A 216 0.02 -21.78 18.03
CA ALA A 216 0.34 -23.16 18.37
C ALA A 216 -0.62 -23.75 19.41
N ALA A 217 -1.16 -22.94 20.31
CA ALA A 217 -2.18 -23.31 21.29
C ALA A 217 -3.62 -23.32 20.73
N GLY A 218 -3.83 -22.95 19.46
CA GLY A 218 -5.14 -22.94 18.78
C GLY A 218 -5.97 -21.67 19.00
N HIS A 219 -5.37 -20.58 19.51
CA HIS A 219 -6.05 -19.29 19.74
C HIS A 219 -5.92 -18.31 18.57
N GLY A 220 -5.25 -18.71 17.47
CA GLY A 220 -4.98 -17.84 16.32
C GLY A 220 -3.84 -16.85 16.54
N ALA A 221 -3.50 -16.11 15.46
CA ALA A 221 -2.36 -15.19 15.46
C ALA A 221 -2.69 -13.79 16.00
N GLY A 222 -3.96 -13.36 15.94
CA GLY A 222 -4.41 -12.03 16.35
C GLY A 222 -4.77 -11.94 17.83
N TRP A 223 -4.33 -10.87 18.49
CA TRP A 223 -4.45 -10.72 19.94
C TRP A 223 -5.90 -10.65 20.46
N THR A 224 -6.86 -10.23 19.66
CA THR A 224 -8.27 -10.15 20.06
C THR A 224 -8.89 -11.53 20.34
N GLY A 225 -8.36 -12.58 19.68
CA GLY A 225 -8.75 -13.98 19.88
C GLY A 225 -8.09 -14.66 21.10
N TRP A 226 -7.09 -14.02 21.73
CA TRP A 226 -6.35 -14.64 22.83
C TRP A 226 -7.14 -14.63 24.15
N PRO A 227 -6.80 -15.51 25.10
CA PRO A 227 -7.36 -15.43 26.45
C PRO A 227 -7.04 -14.07 27.10
N GLU A 228 -7.94 -13.57 27.93
CA GLU A 228 -7.90 -12.21 28.53
C GLU A 228 -6.53 -11.86 29.13
N ALA A 229 -5.90 -12.78 29.85
CA ALA A 229 -4.58 -12.57 30.48
C ALA A 229 -3.43 -12.31 29.50
N TRP A 230 -3.64 -12.50 28.18
CA TRP A 230 -2.64 -12.29 27.12
C TRP A 230 -2.92 -11.05 26.27
N ARG A 231 -4.09 -10.40 26.45
CA ARG A 231 -4.48 -9.23 25.65
C ARG A 231 -3.81 -7.94 26.12
N ASP A 232 -3.35 -7.90 27.37
CA ASP A 232 -2.60 -6.77 27.91
C ASP A 232 -1.10 -7.04 27.78
N PRO A 233 -0.37 -6.31 26.90
CA PRO A 233 1.07 -6.49 26.71
C PRO A 233 1.91 -6.17 27.95
N ASP A 234 1.40 -5.38 28.88
CA ASP A 234 2.07 -4.99 30.11
C ASP A 234 1.59 -5.83 31.32
N GLY A 235 0.69 -6.81 31.08
CA GLY A 235 0.14 -7.72 32.07
C GLY A 235 1.16 -8.73 32.60
N ALA A 236 0.98 -9.20 33.84
CA ALA A 236 1.90 -10.13 34.51
C ALA A 236 2.14 -11.41 33.71
N LYS A 237 1.12 -11.97 33.05
CA LYS A 237 1.24 -13.19 32.25
C LYS A 237 2.17 -13.01 31.05
N VAL A 238 2.09 -11.87 30.37
CA VAL A 238 2.95 -11.52 29.24
C VAL A 238 4.37 -11.20 29.72
N ALA A 239 4.53 -10.55 30.87
CA ALA A 239 5.83 -10.28 31.47
C ALA A 239 6.56 -11.59 31.86
N ASP A 240 5.86 -12.56 32.46
CA ASP A 240 6.41 -13.88 32.77
C ASP A 240 6.84 -14.62 31.49
N PHE A 241 6.03 -14.55 30.44
CA PHE A 241 6.37 -15.13 29.15
C PHE A 241 7.61 -14.47 28.54
N ALA A 242 7.67 -13.14 28.56
CA ALA A 242 8.80 -12.38 28.03
C ALA A 242 10.11 -12.77 28.72
N HIS A 243 10.08 -12.96 30.05
CA HIS A 243 11.24 -13.41 30.80
C HIS A 243 11.65 -14.84 30.41
N ALA A 244 10.71 -15.75 30.32
CA ALA A 244 10.95 -17.15 29.98
C ALA A 244 11.40 -17.39 28.54
N HIS A 245 10.99 -16.51 27.61
CA HIS A 245 11.22 -16.64 26.16
C HIS A 245 12.09 -15.52 25.58
N ALA A 246 13.01 -14.96 26.36
CA ALA A 246 13.85 -13.83 25.96
C ALA A 246 14.66 -14.11 24.68
N ALA A 247 15.13 -15.34 24.48
CA ALA A 247 15.84 -15.75 23.26
C ALA A 247 14.92 -15.74 22.03
N GLU A 248 13.67 -16.19 22.19
CA GLU A 248 12.67 -16.16 21.11
C GLU A 248 12.38 -14.72 20.65
N ILE A 249 12.20 -13.81 21.61
CA ILE A 249 11.98 -12.39 21.34
C ILE A 249 13.22 -11.78 20.66
N ALA A 250 14.44 -12.17 21.06
CA ALA A 250 15.67 -11.73 20.41
C ALA A 250 15.73 -12.17 18.93
N PHE A 251 15.24 -13.36 18.60
CA PHE A 251 15.13 -13.81 17.22
C PHE A 251 14.23 -12.90 16.36
N TYR A 252 13.04 -12.52 16.85
CA TYR A 252 12.16 -11.62 16.11
C TYR A 252 12.76 -10.21 15.97
N ARG A 253 13.47 -9.70 16.97
CA ARG A 253 14.23 -8.44 16.84
C ARG A 253 15.34 -8.56 15.79
N TRP A 254 16.06 -9.68 15.75
CA TRP A 254 17.09 -9.94 14.75
C TRP A 254 16.50 -10.03 13.35
N LEU A 255 15.33 -10.64 13.16
CA LEU A 255 14.65 -10.66 11.85
C LEU A 255 14.39 -9.25 11.32
N GLN A 256 13.92 -8.33 12.16
CA GLN A 256 13.69 -6.94 11.79
C GLN A 256 14.99 -6.20 11.45
N ASP A 257 16.06 -6.42 12.17
CA ASP A 257 17.37 -5.85 11.86
C ASP A 257 17.92 -6.35 10.51
N GLN A 258 17.76 -7.65 10.20
CA GLN A 258 18.14 -8.20 8.90
C GLN A 258 17.29 -7.63 7.77
N ALA A 259 15.97 -7.45 7.97
CA ALA A 259 15.08 -6.85 6.99
C ALA A 259 15.45 -5.39 6.71
N ASP A 260 15.72 -4.59 7.76
CA ASP A 260 16.19 -3.21 7.63
C ASP A 260 17.52 -3.11 6.87
N LEU A 261 18.46 -4.01 7.16
CA LEU A 261 19.76 -4.08 6.47
C LEU A 261 19.61 -4.40 4.98
N GLN A 262 18.78 -5.37 4.62
CA GLN A 262 18.59 -5.75 3.22
C GLN A 262 17.81 -4.69 2.44
N LEU A 263 16.78 -4.08 3.01
CA LEU A 263 16.08 -2.95 2.37
C LEU A 263 17.02 -1.75 2.17
N ALA A 264 17.93 -1.49 3.12
CA ALA A 264 18.94 -0.45 2.98
C ALA A 264 19.90 -0.75 1.81
N ARG A 265 20.29 -2.02 1.59
CA ARG A 265 21.09 -2.43 0.41
C ARG A 265 20.35 -2.19 -0.90
N ALA A 266 19.05 -2.54 -0.96
CA ALA A 266 18.24 -2.29 -2.15
C ALA A 266 18.12 -0.79 -2.45
N ARG A 267 17.94 0.06 -1.42
CA ARG A 267 18.00 1.52 -1.57
C ARG A 267 19.36 1.98 -2.12
N ASP A 268 20.45 1.46 -1.58
CA ASP A 268 21.81 1.81 -2.03
C ASP A 268 22.07 1.31 -3.46
N ALA A 269 21.50 0.16 -3.87
CA ALA A 269 21.52 -0.33 -5.25
C ALA A 269 20.81 0.64 -6.21
N CYS A 270 19.64 1.16 -5.86
CA CYS A 270 18.95 2.20 -6.62
C CYS A 270 19.85 3.43 -6.84
N ARG A 271 20.49 3.90 -5.76
CA ARG A 271 21.41 5.05 -5.83
C ARG A 271 22.64 4.75 -6.73
N THR A 272 23.21 3.56 -6.60
CA THR A 272 24.36 3.12 -7.41
C THR A 272 23.99 3.00 -8.88
N ALA A 273 22.75 2.60 -9.18
CA ALA A 273 22.21 2.54 -10.53
C ALA A 273 21.81 3.91 -11.11
N GLY A 274 22.03 5.02 -10.39
CA GLY A 274 21.77 6.38 -10.84
C GLY A 274 20.32 6.85 -10.71
N MET A 275 19.47 6.12 -10.01
CA MET A 275 18.07 6.54 -9.78
C MET A 275 18.02 7.80 -8.91
N ALA A 276 17.34 8.84 -9.39
CA ALA A 276 17.28 10.14 -8.70
C ALA A 276 16.41 10.10 -7.43
N ILE A 277 15.44 9.20 -7.37
CA ILE A 277 14.49 9.05 -6.26
C ILE A 277 14.77 7.74 -5.51
N GLY A 278 15.04 6.65 -6.22
CA GLY A 278 15.30 5.34 -5.62
C GLY A 278 14.03 4.60 -5.24
N LEU A 279 13.87 4.18 -3.98
CA LEU A 279 12.67 3.46 -3.55
C LEU A 279 11.50 4.42 -3.33
N TYR A 280 10.36 4.07 -3.86
CA TYR A 280 9.06 4.66 -3.59
C TYR A 280 8.24 3.63 -2.82
N LEU A 281 8.02 3.87 -1.52
CA LEU A 281 7.31 2.95 -0.62
C LEU A 281 5.84 3.34 -0.48
N ASP A 282 4.99 2.36 -0.23
CA ASP A 282 3.56 2.54 0.01
C ASP A 282 3.24 2.36 1.50
N VAL A 283 2.40 3.24 2.04
CA VAL A 283 1.99 3.23 3.46
C VAL A 283 0.50 2.94 3.53
N ALA A 284 0.14 1.77 4.04
CA ALA A 284 -1.25 1.38 4.24
C ALA A 284 -2.00 2.35 5.16
N VAL A 285 -3.30 2.55 4.92
CA VAL A 285 -4.12 3.53 5.68
C VAL A 285 -4.23 3.20 7.17
N GLY A 286 -4.20 1.92 7.53
CA GLY A 286 -4.32 1.43 8.90
C GLY A 286 -3.56 0.14 9.13
N GLU A 287 -3.71 -0.41 10.32
CA GLU A 287 -3.15 -1.69 10.76
C GLU A 287 -4.28 -2.64 11.09
N ALA A 288 -4.05 -3.95 10.98
CA ALA A 288 -5.04 -4.95 11.40
C ALA A 288 -5.45 -4.71 12.87
N ALA A 289 -6.77 -4.75 13.13
CA ALA A 289 -7.31 -4.44 14.45
C ALA A 289 -6.84 -5.42 15.57
N ASP A 290 -6.30 -6.57 15.17
CA ASP A 290 -5.76 -7.61 16.03
C ASP A 290 -4.23 -7.82 15.86
N GLY A 291 -3.56 -6.86 15.19
CA GLY A 291 -2.13 -6.90 14.92
C GLY A 291 -1.25 -6.33 16.03
N SER A 292 0.05 -6.41 15.82
CA SER A 292 1.07 -5.89 16.74
C SER A 292 0.96 -4.37 16.95
N GLY A 293 0.58 -3.62 15.92
CA GLY A 293 0.47 -2.16 16.01
C GLY A 293 -0.73 -1.69 16.82
N SER A 294 -1.75 -2.54 17.01
CA SER A 294 -2.93 -2.23 17.82
C SER A 294 -2.86 -2.82 19.24
N TRP A 295 -1.96 -3.78 19.52
CA TRP A 295 -1.88 -4.50 20.80
C TRP A 295 -1.44 -3.60 21.96
N GLY A 296 -2.44 -3.15 22.76
CA GLY A 296 -2.22 -2.25 23.88
C GLY A 296 -1.66 -0.87 23.52
N HIS A 297 -1.79 -0.45 22.24
CA HIS A 297 -1.27 0.83 21.81
C HIS A 297 -2.28 1.96 22.13
N PRO A 298 -1.91 2.95 22.97
CA PRO A 298 -2.85 3.97 23.46
C PRO A 298 -3.33 4.94 22.36
N ASP A 299 -2.58 5.03 21.27
CA ASP A 299 -2.88 5.94 20.15
C ASP A 299 -3.79 5.31 19.09
N VAL A 300 -4.23 4.05 19.28
CA VAL A 300 -5.11 3.32 18.36
C VAL A 300 -6.49 3.15 19.00
N LEU A 301 -7.56 3.43 18.24
CA LEU A 301 -8.92 3.21 18.69
C LEU A 301 -9.25 1.72 18.68
N SER A 302 -9.62 1.17 19.83
CA SER A 302 -10.13 -0.19 19.97
C SER A 302 -11.63 -0.25 19.67
N GLY A 303 -12.09 -1.34 19.06
CA GLY A 303 -13.51 -1.55 18.74
C GLY A 303 -14.06 -0.65 17.63
N VAL A 304 -13.18 -0.04 16.84
CA VAL A 304 -13.52 0.80 15.68
C VAL A 304 -12.67 0.36 14.49
N ARG A 305 -13.27 0.33 13.30
CA ARG A 305 -12.61 -0.04 12.06
C ARG A 305 -12.72 1.08 11.04
N ILE A 306 -11.74 1.13 10.13
CA ILE A 306 -11.75 2.01 8.97
C ILE A 306 -12.51 1.34 7.84
N GLY A 307 -13.22 2.13 7.04
CA GLY A 307 -13.89 1.66 5.84
C GLY A 307 -14.25 2.80 4.90
N ALA A 308 -15.23 2.56 4.04
CA ALA A 308 -15.80 3.54 3.13
C ALA A 308 -17.33 3.46 3.12
N PRO A 309 -18.04 4.58 2.93
CA PRO A 309 -19.48 4.57 2.83
C PRO A 309 -19.94 3.88 1.55
N PRO A 310 -21.25 3.55 1.45
CA PRO A 310 -21.85 3.09 0.20
C PRO A 310 -21.55 4.03 -0.98
N ASP A 311 -21.18 3.45 -2.12
CA ASP A 311 -20.91 4.15 -3.36
C ASP A 311 -21.51 3.41 -4.58
N TYR A 312 -21.31 3.94 -5.80
CA TYR A 312 -21.82 3.31 -7.04
C TYR A 312 -21.19 1.95 -7.34
N PHE A 313 -20.01 1.66 -6.80
CA PHE A 313 -19.27 0.41 -7.00
C PHE A 313 -19.53 -0.59 -5.88
N ASN A 314 -19.87 -0.09 -4.66
CA ASN A 314 -20.09 -0.88 -3.46
C ASN A 314 -21.31 -0.32 -2.71
N GLU A 315 -22.50 -0.76 -3.12
CA GLU A 315 -23.78 -0.29 -2.53
C GLU A 315 -23.91 -0.57 -1.02
N GLY A 316 -23.18 -1.55 -0.49
CA GLY A 316 -23.15 -1.88 0.94
C GLY A 316 -22.09 -1.12 1.74
N GLY A 317 -21.24 -0.30 1.08
CA GLY A 317 -20.04 0.25 1.69
C GLY A 317 -18.92 -0.80 1.85
N GLN A 318 -17.81 -0.40 2.45
CA GLN A 318 -16.66 -1.27 2.66
C GLN A 318 -16.19 -1.22 4.11
N ASP A 319 -15.86 -2.37 4.67
CA ASP A 319 -15.17 -2.52 5.95
C ASP A 319 -13.77 -3.11 5.66
N TRP A 320 -12.73 -2.31 5.91
CA TRP A 320 -11.35 -2.74 5.63
C TRP A 320 -10.72 -3.51 6.81
N ALA A 321 -11.44 -3.65 7.91
CA ALA A 321 -11.02 -4.33 9.14
C ALA A 321 -9.72 -3.76 9.75
N LEU A 322 -9.42 -2.49 9.51
CA LEU A 322 -8.21 -1.80 9.97
C LEU A 322 -8.53 -0.91 11.17
N ALA A 323 -7.66 -0.90 12.17
CA ALA A 323 -7.78 -0.02 13.32
C ALA A 323 -7.27 1.39 12.96
N PRO A 324 -8.06 2.45 13.28
CA PRO A 324 -7.63 3.83 13.07
C PRO A 324 -6.76 4.34 14.23
N LEU A 325 -5.85 5.27 13.93
CA LEU A 325 -5.25 6.12 14.97
C LEU A 325 -6.34 6.97 15.64
N SER A 326 -6.20 7.22 16.93
CA SER A 326 -7.14 8.07 17.67
C SER A 326 -7.01 9.54 17.27
N PRO A 327 -8.06 10.20 16.74
CA PRO A 327 -8.00 11.63 16.47
C PRO A 327 -7.67 12.47 17.70
N ALA A 328 -8.14 12.05 18.88
CA ALA A 328 -7.85 12.72 20.14
C ALA A 328 -6.36 12.59 20.53
N ALA A 329 -5.78 11.40 20.38
CA ALA A 329 -4.35 11.20 20.62
C ALA A 329 -3.49 11.99 19.61
N MET A 330 -3.89 12.04 18.34
CA MET A 330 -3.23 12.86 17.32
C MET A 330 -3.27 14.35 17.68
N ALA A 331 -4.42 14.86 18.10
CA ALA A 331 -4.57 16.26 18.51
C ALA A 331 -3.78 16.58 19.80
N ALA A 332 -3.73 15.66 20.76
CA ALA A 332 -3.03 15.85 22.02
C ALA A 332 -1.50 15.86 21.87
N SER A 333 -0.97 15.13 20.89
CA SER A 333 0.46 14.94 20.65
C SER A 333 1.03 15.75 19.49
N GLY A 334 0.21 16.58 18.80
CA GLY A 334 0.62 17.22 17.55
C GLY A 334 0.95 16.20 16.45
N ALA A 335 0.17 15.13 16.37
CA ALA A 335 0.31 14.01 15.45
C ALA A 335 1.67 13.26 15.56
N ALA A 336 2.32 13.26 16.73
CA ALA A 336 3.62 12.65 16.93
C ALA A 336 3.67 11.14 16.55
N PRO A 337 2.68 10.28 16.87
CA PRO A 337 2.69 8.88 16.45
C PRO A 337 2.65 8.71 14.92
N PHE A 338 1.87 9.53 14.22
CA PHE A 338 1.83 9.55 12.76
C PHE A 338 3.17 10.04 12.19
N GLY A 339 3.74 11.13 12.73
CA GLY A 339 5.04 11.64 12.32
C GLY A 339 6.16 10.61 12.50
N ALA A 340 6.17 9.87 13.62
CA ALA A 340 7.14 8.79 13.87
C ALA A 340 6.99 7.61 12.89
N LEU A 341 5.76 7.23 12.53
CA LEU A 341 5.50 6.25 11.48
C LEU A 341 6.09 6.70 10.15
N MET A 342 5.76 7.92 9.72
CA MET A 342 6.22 8.46 8.43
C MET A 342 7.74 8.59 8.38
N ALA A 343 8.39 9.10 9.43
CA ALA A 343 9.84 9.18 9.53
C ALA A 343 10.51 7.80 9.43
N GLY A 344 9.93 6.77 10.06
CA GLY A 344 10.43 5.39 9.99
C GLY A 344 10.41 4.81 8.57
N VAL A 345 9.33 5.05 7.81
CA VAL A 345 9.22 4.63 6.41
C VAL A 345 10.13 5.46 5.50
N MET A 346 10.11 6.80 5.65
CA MET A 346 10.87 7.73 4.82
C MET A 346 12.38 7.58 4.97
N ALA A 347 12.88 7.07 6.11
CA ALA A 347 14.31 6.78 6.31
C ALA A 347 14.90 5.81 5.26
N ARG A 348 14.06 5.08 4.52
CA ARG A 348 14.47 4.11 3.48
C ARG A 348 13.95 4.47 2.09
N ALA A 349 13.23 5.57 1.92
CA ALA A 349 12.51 5.94 0.72
C ALA A 349 12.93 7.31 0.17
N GLY A 350 12.99 7.46 -1.15
CA GLY A 350 13.05 8.79 -1.79
C GLY A 350 11.66 9.32 -2.17
N ALA A 351 10.63 8.44 -2.15
CA ALA A 351 9.23 8.83 -2.25
C ALA A 351 8.35 7.90 -1.42
N VAL A 352 7.21 8.40 -0.94
CA VAL A 352 6.18 7.59 -0.26
C VAL A 352 4.80 7.90 -0.82
N ARG A 353 3.97 6.86 -0.97
CA ARG A 353 2.53 6.98 -1.20
C ARG A 353 1.81 6.81 0.13
N ILE A 354 0.90 7.71 0.41
CA ILE A 354 -0.03 7.58 1.53
C ILE A 354 -1.33 7.04 0.94
N ASP A 355 -1.66 5.82 1.31
CA ASP A 355 -2.93 5.19 0.96
C ASP A 355 -4.08 5.94 1.60
N HIS A 356 -5.14 6.21 0.82
CA HIS A 356 -6.31 6.97 1.25
C HIS A 356 -5.95 8.30 1.93
N ALA A 357 -5.27 9.21 1.19
CA ALA A 357 -4.72 10.47 1.73
C ALA A 357 -5.77 11.36 2.42
N MET A 358 -7.07 11.19 2.11
CA MET A 358 -8.17 11.85 2.82
C MET A 358 -8.15 11.55 4.33
N GLY A 359 -7.49 10.46 4.74
CA GLY A 359 -7.22 10.14 6.15
C GLY A 359 -6.45 11.20 6.93
N LEU A 360 -5.72 12.10 6.25
CA LEU A 360 -5.12 13.27 6.88
C LEU A 360 -6.18 14.26 7.41
N TRP A 361 -7.36 14.27 6.80
CA TRP A 361 -8.49 15.13 7.14
C TRP A 361 -9.63 14.41 7.83
N GLN A 362 -10.03 13.25 7.29
CA GLN A 362 -11.14 12.45 7.83
C GLN A 362 -11.02 10.99 7.43
N LEU A 363 -11.46 10.10 8.31
CA LEU A 363 -11.66 8.69 8.00
C LEU A 363 -13.12 8.29 8.23
N PHE A 364 -13.62 7.39 7.40
CA PHE A 364 -14.91 6.74 7.64
C PHE A 364 -14.73 5.62 8.64
N LEU A 365 -15.46 5.72 9.77
CA LEU A 365 -15.30 4.84 10.93
C LEU A 365 -16.53 3.99 11.15
N ILE A 366 -16.31 2.71 11.42
CA ILE A 366 -17.33 1.69 11.65
C ILE A 366 -17.10 1.11 13.04
N PRO A 367 -17.95 1.39 14.03
CA PRO A 367 -17.81 0.79 15.35
C PRO A 367 -18.18 -0.71 15.32
N GLU A 368 -17.66 -1.46 16.28
CA GLU A 368 -17.93 -2.90 16.40
C GLU A 368 -19.43 -3.23 16.46
N GLY A 369 -19.84 -4.26 15.71
CA GLY A 369 -21.24 -4.68 15.61
C GLY A 369 -22.13 -3.73 14.80
N VAL A 370 -21.52 -2.88 13.93
CA VAL A 370 -22.22 -2.00 12.99
C VAL A 370 -21.71 -2.31 11.59
N GLY A 371 -22.59 -2.26 10.59
CA GLY A 371 -22.21 -2.40 9.18
C GLY A 371 -21.66 -1.10 8.58
N PRO A 372 -20.99 -1.17 7.41
CA PRO A 372 -20.46 0.01 6.73
C PRO A 372 -21.54 1.02 6.32
N ASP A 373 -22.76 0.56 6.05
CA ASP A 373 -23.93 1.38 5.72
C ASP A 373 -24.38 2.33 6.83
N ALA A 374 -23.95 2.06 8.07
CA ALA A 374 -24.29 2.85 9.24
C ALA A 374 -23.06 3.48 9.94
N GLY A 375 -21.90 3.47 9.30
CA GLY A 375 -20.69 4.17 9.75
C GLY A 375 -20.77 5.69 9.54
N THR A 376 -19.73 6.41 9.95
CA THR A 376 -19.61 7.85 9.72
C THR A 376 -18.18 8.34 9.66
N TYR A 377 -17.99 9.58 9.19
CA TYR A 377 -16.69 10.24 9.18
C TYR A 377 -16.34 10.83 10.55
N ALA A 378 -15.05 10.72 10.91
CA ALA A 378 -14.45 11.46 12.00
C ALA A 378 -13.28 12.32 11.49
N ARG A 379 -13.18 13.55 12.04
CA ARG A 379 -12.16 14.53 11.66
C ARG A 379 -10.85 14.29 12.40
N TYR A 380 -9.75 14.41 11.68
CA TYR A 380 -8.39 14.40 12.20
C TYR A 380 -7.83 15.83 12.29
N PRO A 381 -6.82 16.09 13.14
CA PRO A 381 -6.19 17.40 13.27
C PRO A 381 -5.30 17.68 12.04
N LEU A 382 -5.90 18.09 10.92
CA LEU A 382 -5.25 18.27 9.62
C LEU A 382 -3.96 19.07 9.70
N ASP A 383 -3.96 20.20 10.42
CA ASP A 383 -2.80 21.07 10.56
C ASP A 383 -1.62 20.33 11.20
N ASP A 384 -1.88 19.57 12.27
CA ASP A 384 -0.85 18.82 12.98
C ASP A 384 -0.38 17.61 12.13
N MET A 385 -1.31 16.93 11.45
CA MET A 385 -0.98 15.84 10.53
C MET A 385 -0.09 16.32 9.38
N LEU A 386 -0.42 17.46 8.76
CA LEU A 386 0.36 18.03 7.67
C LEU A 386 1.74 18.52 8.14
N ARG A 387 1.85 19.15 9.34
CA ARG A 387 3.15 19.54 9.89
C ARG A 387 4.03 18.36 10.21
N ALA A 388 3.48 17.31 10.84
CA ALA A 388 4.22 16.10 11.14
C ALA A 388 4.70 15.39 9.87
N LEU A 389 3.85 15.33 8.83
CA LEU A 389 4.20 14.79 7.53
C LEU A 389 5.29 15.61 6.84
N ALA A 390 5.14 16.93 6.79
CA ALA A 390 6.10 17.83 6.17
C ALA A 390 7.47 17.77 6.88
N GLN A 391 7.48 17.69 8.22
CA GLN A 391 8.71 17.52 9.00
C GLN A 391 9.42 16.23 8.60
N ALA A 392 8.72 15.08 8.63
CA ALA A 392 9.30 13.78 8.24
C ALA A 392 9.82 13.81 6.80
N SER A 393 9.04 14.38 5.87
CA SER A 393 9.40 14.52 4.46
C SER A 393 10.68 15.33 4.24
N ASN A 394 10.81 16.46 4.94
CA ASN A 394 12.01 17.32 4.83
C ASN A 394 13.22 16.73 5.56
N ASP A 395 13.04 16.05 6.69
CA ASP A 395 14.13 15.40 7.42
C ASP A 395 14.79 14.26 6.64
N HIS A 396 14.05 13.65 5.71
CA HIS A 396 14.50 12.51 4.92
C HIS A 396 14.58 12.79 3.41
N ASP A 397 14.39 14.03 2.96
CA ASP A 397 14.37 14.42 1.54
C ASP A 397 13.42 13.55 0.70
N THR A 398 12.23 13.22 1.24
CA THR A 398 11.29 12.25 0.66
C THR A 398 10.09 12.93 0.04
N ILE A 399 9.82 12.68 -1.25
CA ILE A 399 8.63 13.15 -1.97
C ILE A 399 7.38 12.43 -1.44
N VAL A 400 6.29 13.17 -1.23
CA VAL A 400 5.02 12.60 -0.77
C VAL A 400 4.00 12.57 -1.90
N ILE A 401 3.38 11.42 -2.11
CA ILE A 401 2.27 11.20 -3.03
C ILE A 401 1.04 10.83 -2.19
N GLY A 402 -0.06 11.55 -2.34
CA GLY A 402 -1.33 11.22 -1.70
C GLY A 402 -2.25 10.49 -2.69
N GLU A 403 -2.75 9.34 -2.30
CA GLU A 403 -3.82 8.70 -3.06
C GLU A 403 -5.13 9.44 -2.76
N ASP A 404 -5.65 10.15 -3.75
CA ASP A 404 -6.83 11.00 -3.72
C ASP A 404 -7.92 10.51 -4.69
N LEU A 405 -8.23 9.22 -4.61
CA LEU A 405 -9.25 8.56 -5.40
C LEU A 405 -10.56 8.38 -4.60
N GLY A 406 -11.66 8.14 -5.31
CA GLY A 406 -12.97 7.94 -4.71
C GLY A 406 -13.68 9.23 -4.29
N ASN A 407 -14.32 9.24 -3.13
CA ASN A 407 -15.09 10.39 -2.62
C ASN A 407 -14.17 11.44 -1.97
N VAL A 408 -13.53 12.24 -2.80
CA VAL A 408 -12.58 13.29 -2.35
C VAL A 408 -13.36 14.54 -1.93
N PRO A 409 -13.20 15.03 -0.67
CA PRO A 409 -13.87 16.25 -0.23
C PRO A 409 -13.50 17.45 -1.10
N PRO A 410 -14.46 18.32 -1.47
CA PRO A 410 -14.17 19.57 -2.18
C PRO A 410 -13.12 20.39 -1.45
N GLY A 411 -12.08 20.87 -2.16
CA GLY A 411 -10.99 21.64 -1.57
C GLY A 411 -9.81 20.81 -1.03
N PHE A 412 -9.94 19.47 -0.94
CA PHE A 412 -8.85 18.64 -0.40
C PHE A 412 -7.64 18.56 -1.35
N ARG A 413 -7.86 18.55 -2.67
CA ARG A 413 -6.76 18.56 -3.65
C ARG A 413 -5.94 19.83 -3.58
N GLU A 414 -6.59 20.96 -3.33
CA GLU A 414 -5.93 22.26 -3.11
C GLU A 414 -5.08 22.27 -1.82
N VAL A 415 -5.54 21.55 -0.79
CA VAL A 415 -4.74 21.33 0.43
C VAL A 415 -3.48 20.52 0.10
N MET A 416 -3.62 19.41 -0.62
CA MET A 416 -2.46 18.61 -1.02
C MET A 416 -1.48 19.41 -1.87
N GLU A 417 -1.97 20.17 -2.86
CA GLU A 417 -1.14 21.02 -3.70
C GLU A 417 -0.40 22.07 -2.88
N GLY A 418 -1.09 22.73 -1.92
CA GLY A 418 -0.50 23.70 -0.99
C GLY A 418 0.57 23.12 -0.08
N ALA A 419 0.40 21.85 0.33
CA ALA A 419 1.36 21.12 1.15
C ALA A 419 2.48 20.43 0.34
N ASN A 420 2.57 20.64 -0.99
CA ASN A 420 3.49 19.91 -1.89
C ASN A 420 3.33 18.39 -1.86
N ILE A 421 2.13 17.89 -1.64
CA ILE A 421 1.78 16.48 -1.78
C ILE A 421 1.30 16.25 -3.21
N LEU A 422 1.90 15.30 -3.92
CA LEU A 422 1.51 14.98 -5.29
C LEU A 422 0.17 14.25 -5.31
N SER A 423 -0.73 14.67 -6.19
CA SER A 423 -2.00 14.00 -6.48
C SER A 423 -1.78 12.72 -7.28
N TYR A 424 -2.68 11.75 -7.18
CA TYR A 424 -2.60 10.47 -7.91
C TYR A 424 -3.52 10.49 -9.12
N ARG A 425 -2.99 10.42 -10.34
CA ARG A 425 -3.76 10.55 -11.60
C ARG A 425 -3.70 9.26 -12.41
N ILE A 426 -4.86 8.67 -12.62
CA ILE A 426 -5.01 7.39 -13.31
C ILE A 426 -5.69 7.62 -14.65
N LEU A 427 -5.05 7.21 -15.75
CA LEU A 427 -5.58 7.39 -17.12
C LEU A 427 -7.02 6.91 -17.24
N PHE A 428 -7.38 5.77 -16.66
CA PHE A 428 -8.73 5.23 -16.77
C PHE A 428 -9.82 6.15 -16.19
N PHE A 429 -9.46 7.03 -15.26
CA PHE A 429 -10.39 7.96 -14.58
C PHE A 429 -10.32 9.39 -15.10
N GLU A 430 -9.25 9.75 -15.81
CA GLU A 430 -9.11 11.10 -16.38
C GLU A 430 -9.94 11.22 -17.66
N ARG A 431 -11.23 11.58 -17.48
CA ARG A 431 -12.23 11.71 -18.54
C ARG A 431 -12.78 13.12 -18.58
N ASP A 432 -13.07 13.59 -19.78
CA ASP A 432 -13.83 14.82 -19.99
C ASP A 432 -15.36 14.60 -19.85
N ALA A 433 -16.13 15.68 -19.96
CA ALA A 433 -17.57 15.63 -19.81
C ALA A 433 -18.28 14.79 -20.89
N ASP A 434 -17.65 14.58 -22.04
CA ASP A 434 -18.16 13.78 -23.15
C ASP A 434 -17.68 12.32 -23.12
N GLY A 435 -16.95 11.93 -22.06
CA GLY A 435 -16.39 10.59 -21.86
C GLY A 435 -15.09 10.32 -22.63
N GLY A 436 -14.53 11.34 -23.28
CA GLY A 436 -13.20 11.32 -23.89
C GLY A 436 -12.09 11.24 -22.85
N PHE A 437 -10.86 10.92 -23.26
CA PHE A 437 -9.70 10.99 -22.37
C PHE A 437 -9.13 12.40 -22.33
N VAL A 438 -8.84 12.90 -21.12
CA VAL A 438 -8.22 14.20 -20.92
C VAL A 438 -6.88 14.25 -21.67
N PRO A 439 -6.61 15.29 -22.48
CA PRO A 439 -5.33 15.44 -23.16
C PRO A 439 -4.15 15.45 -22.19
N PRO A 440 -2.97 14.93 -22.57
CA PRO A 440 -1.83 14.89 -21.65
C PRO A 440 -1.45 16.25 -21.07
N GLY A 441 -1.57 17.33 -21.86
CA GLY A 441 -1.22 18.70 -21.44
C GLY A 441 -2.07 19.26 -20.30
N ASP A 442 -3.26 18.71 -20.06
CA ASP A 442 -4.23 19.21 -19.10
C ASP A 442 -4.11 18.51 -17.72
N TYR A 443 -3.18 17.56 -17.58
CA TYR A 443 -2.89 16.94 -16.30
C TYR A 443 -2.18 17.92 -15.37
N PRO A 444 -2.40 17.85 -14.03
CA PRO A 444 -1.70 18.69 -13.08
C PRO A 444 -0.20 18.33 -13.02
N ALA A 445 0.64 19.37 -12.88
CA ALA A 445 2.09 19.17 -12.76
C ALA A 445 2.47 18.54 -11.40
N LYS A 446 1.80 18.91 -10.31
CA LYS A 446 1.99 18.30 -8.98
C LYS A 446 1.24 16.98 -8.86
N ALA A 447 1.63 15.99 -9.67
CA ALA A 447 1.01 14.68 -9.68
C ALA A 447 2.01 13.56 -9.94
N LEU A 448 1.61 12.34 -9.57
CA LEU A 448 2.07 11.09 -10.14
C LEU A 448 1.00 10.63 -11.13
N ALA A 449 1.35 10.46 -12.39
CA ALA A 449 0.47 9.91 -13.42
C ALA A 449 0.79 8.44 -13.67
N CYS A 450 -0.23 7.62 -13.80
CA CYS A 450 -0.09 6.21 -14.19
C CYS A 450 -1.26 5.79 -15.08
N LEU A 451 -1.14 4.63 -15.72
CA LEU A 451 -2.21 4.04 -16.50
C LEU A 451 -3.26 3.40 -15.59
N SER A 452 -2.80 2.67 -14.60
CA SER A 452 -3.59 1.83 -13.71
C SER A 452 -2.86 1.64 -12.37
N THR A 453 -3.57 1.07 -11.36
CA THR A 453 -3.03 0.70 -10.05
C THR A 453 -3.20 -0.80 -9.80
N HIS A 454 -2.71 -1.28 -8.64
CA HIS A 454 -2.90 -2.66 -8.20
C HIS A 454 -4.38 -3.06 -7.96
N ASP A 455 -5.27 -2.09 -7.71
CA ASP A 455 -6.71 -2.31 -7.51
C ASP A 455 -7.52 -2.26 -8.80
N LEU A 456 -6.86 -1.98 -9.91
CA LEU A 456 -7.47 -1.83 -11.22
C LEU A 456 -6.93 -2.89 -12.19
N PRO A 457 -7.65 -3.16 -13.29
CA PRO A 457 -7.16 -4.07 -14.30
C PRO A 457 -5.82 -3.58 -14.89
N THR A 458 -5.00 -4.51 -15.34
CA THR A 458 -3.89 -4.19 -16.25
C THR A 458 -4.43 -3.64 -17.56
N PHE A 459 -3.61 -3.02 -18.38
CA PHE A 459 -4.04 -2.52 -19.67
C PHE A 459 -4.64 -3.63 -20.56
N LEU A 460 -3.98 -4.78 -20.61
CA LEU A 460 -4.49 -5.91 -21.40
C LEU A 460 -5.77 -6.50 -20.82
N GLY A 461 -5.88 -6.56 -19.50
CA GLY A 461 -7.10 -7.01 -18.81
C GLY A 461 -8.29 -6.09 -19.11
N TRP A 462 -8.09 -4.76 -19.04
CA TRP A 462 -9.09 -3.77 -19.40
C TRP A 462 -9.43 -3.86 -20.88
N TRP A 463 -8.42 -3.91 -21.74
CA TRP A 463 -8.65 -4.01 -23.19
C TRP A 463 -9.43 -5.26 -23.56
N GLY A 464 -9.12 -6.40 -22.94
CA GLY A 464 -9.81 -7.68 -23.15
C GLY A 464 -11.21 -7.77 -22.54
N GLY A 465 -11.58 -6.87 -21.60
CA GLY A 465 -12.81 -6.97 -20.83
C GLY A 465 -12.75 -8.02 -19.71
N HIS A 466 -11.54 -8.46 -19.33
CA HIS A 466 -11.35 -9.46 -18.27
C HIS A 466 -11.80 -8.94 -16.91
N ASP A 467 -11.68 -7.63 -16.65
CA ASP A 467 -12.16 -6.95 -15.46
C ASP A 467 -13.69 -7.10 -15.30
N ILE A 468 -14.45 -6.92 -16.37
CA ILE A 468 -15.91 -7.07 -16.36
C ILE A 468 -16.27 -8.54 -16.12
N ALA A 469 -15.60 -9.45 -16.83
CA ALA A 469 -15.85 -10.89 -16.71
C ALA A 469 -15.54 -11.41 -15.29
N LEU A 470 -14.44 -10.95 -14.65
CA LEU A 470 -14.10 -11.32 -13.29
C LEU A 470 -15.11 -10.77 -12.29
N ARG A 471 -15.48 -9.49 -12.38
CA ARG A 471 -16.47 -8.88 -11.49
C ARG A 471 -17.83 -9.56 -11.59
N ALA A 472 -18.28 -9.92 -12.80
CA ALA A 472 -19.51 -10.70 -13.00
C ALA A 472 -19.38 -12.12 -12.42
N ARG A 473 -18.26 -12.80 -12.66
CA ARG A 473 -17.99 -14.16 -12.14
C ARG A 473 -18.06 -14.25 -10.63
N PHE A 474 -17.55 -13.22 -9.92
CA PHE A 474 -17.52 -13.18 -8.46
C PHE A 474 -18.73 -12.44 -7.85
N GLY A 475 -19.75 -12.11 -8.68
CA GLY A 475 -21.00 -11.51 -8.21
C GLY A 475 -20.86 -10.06 -7.73
N LEU A 476 -19.76 -9.39 -8.09
CA LEU A 476 -19.53 -7.98 -7.74
C LEU A 476 -20.36 -7.01 -8.61
N ILE A 477 -20.81 -7.47 -9.75
CA ILE A 477 -21.77 -6.77 -10.61
C ILE A 477 -22.83 -7.75 -11.11
N GLY A 478 -24.07 -7.26 -11.29
CA GLY A 478 -25.16 -8.04 -11.85
C GLY A 478 -24.99 -8.30 -13.36
N ALA A 479 -25.73 -9.28 -13.89
CA ALA A 479 -25.65 -9.66 -15.30
C ALA A 479 -25.99 -8.50 -16.27
N ASP A 480 -26.95 -7.65 -15.91
CA ASP A 480 -27.33 -6.49 -16.74
C ASP A 480 -26.22 -5.45 -16.79
N ALA A 481 -25.61 -5.11 -15.65
CA ALA A 481 -24.46 -4.20 -15.59
C ALA A 481 -23.24 -4.78 -16.32
N ALA A 482 -22.99 -6.08 -16.21
CA ALA A 482 -21.91 -6.73 -16.95
C ALA A 482 -22.12 -6.66 -18.47
N ARG A 483 -23.35 -6.85 -18.94
CA ARG A 483 -23.70 -6.72 -20.35
C ARG A 483 -23.51 -5.27 -20.82
N GLU A 484 -24.07 -4.29 -20.10
CA GLU A 484 -23.93 -2.87 -20.41
C GLU A 484 -22.48 -2.43 -20.52
N GLN A 485 -21.66 -2.76 -19.52
CA GLN A 485 -20.22 -2.45 -19.52
C GLN A 485 -19.48 -3.13 -20.68
N SER A 486 -19.84 -4.38 -21.01
CA SER A 486 -19.24 -5.11 -22.13
C SER A 486 -19.60 -4.48 -23.48
N GLU A 487 -20.83 -3.99 -23.64
CA GLU A 487 -21.29 -3.27 -24.83
C GLU A 487 -20.66 -1.87 -24.94
N ALA A 488 -20.37 -1.21 -23.82
CA ALA A 488 -19.69 0.10 -23.77
C ALA A 488 -18.18 0.01 -24.07
N ARG A 489 -17.50 -1.08 -23.70
CA ARG A 489 -16.04 -1.22 -23.80
C ARG A 489 -15.47 -0.95 -25.20
N PRO A 490 -16.07 -1.38 -26.32
CA PRO A 490 -15.59 -0.99 -27.66
C PRO A 490 -15.61 0.53 -27.88
N GLY A 491 -16.58 1.23 -27.32
CA GLY A 491 -16.66 2.71 -27.37
C GLY A 491 -15.50 3.36 -26.59
N GLU A 492 -15.20 2.85 -25.39
CA GLU A 492 -14.09 3.32 -24.57
C GLU A 492 -12.72 3.10 -25.24
N ARG A 493 -12.52 1.93 -25.90
CA ARG A 493 -11.30 1.66 -26.68
C ARG A 493 -11.16 2.67 -27.83
N ARG A 494 -12.25 2.93 -28.59
CA ARG A 494 -12.22 3.94 -29.67
C ARG A 494 -11.93 5.34 -29.13
N ALA A 495 -12.47 5.70 -27.95
CA ALA A 495 -12.17 6.98 -27.31
C ALA A 495 -10.67 7.10 -26.96
N LEU A 496 -10.05 6.03 -26.43
CA LEU A 496 -8.62 6.00 -26.17
C LEU A 496 -7.81 6.14 -27.47
N VAL A 497 -8.14 5.37 -28.50
CA VAL A 497 -7.42 5.43 -29.78
C VAL A 497 -7.53 6.83 -30.40
N ARG A 498 -8.69 7.48 -30.33
CA ARG A 498 -8.86 8.88 -30.76
C ARG A 498 -7.95 9.82 -29.99
N ALA A 499 -7.92 9.73 -28.66
CA ALA A 499 -7.03 10.55 -27.83
C ALA A 499 -5.55 10.38 -28.20
N LEU A 500 -5.14 9.15 -28.52
CA LEU A 500 -3.78 8.88 -29.01
C LEU A 500 -3.51 9.52 -30.37
N ARG A 501 -4.47 9.49 -31.29
CA ARG A 501 -4.34 10.14 -32.60
C ARG A 501 -4.30 11.65 -32.48
N ASP A 502 -5.17 12.24 -31.66
CA ASP A 502 -5.21 13.68 -31.40
C ASP A 502 -3.89 14.17 -30.76
N ALA A 503 -3.25 13.31 -29.96
CA ALA A 503 -1.93 13.55 -29.42
C ALA A 503 -0.78 13.27 -30.43
N GLY A 504 -1.07 12.78 -31.65
CA GLY A 504 -0.05 12.43 -32.65
C GLY A 504 0.79 11.21 -32.26
N LEU A 505 0.23 10.27 -31.50
CA LEU A 505 0.89 9.07 -31.02
C LEU A 505 0.44 7.78 -31.72
N TRP A 506 -0.60 7.87 -32.52
CA TRP A 506 -1.16 6.76 -33.28
C TRP A 506 -1.69 7.25 -34.63
N ASP A 507 -1.36 6.55 -35.71
CA ASP A 507 -1.81 6.85 -37.08
C ASP A 507 -2.69 5.73 -37.69
N GLY A 508 -2.88 4.62 -36.95
CA GLY A 508 -3.72 3.50 -37.33
C GLY A 508 -5.21 3.81 -37.24
N GLY A 509 -6.03 2.81 -37.60
CA GLY A 509 -7.49 2.93 -37.53
C GLY A 509 -8.03 3.03 -36.10
N ASP A 510 -9.27 3.51 -35.96
CA ASP A 510 -9.95 3.68 -34.66
C ASP A 510 -10.50 2.37 -34.12
N ASP A 511 -10.82 1.41 -34.98
CA ASP A 511 -11.34 0.10 -34.59
C ASP A 511 -10.26 -0.96 -34.70
N ILE A 512 -9.88 -1.51 -33.52
CA ILE A 512 -8.82 -2.52 -33.42
C ILE A 512 -9.47 -3.79 -32.91
N PRO A 513 -9.73 -4.76 -33.81
CA PRO A 513 -10.29 -6.05 -33.40
C PRO A 513 -9.25 -6.89 -32.67
N GLY A 514 -9.67 -7.52 -31.57
CA GLY A 514 -8.81 -8.43 -30.79
C GLY A 514 -7.84 -7.72 -29.84
N PRO A 515 -6.70 -8.35 -29.52
CA PRO A 515 -5.71 -7.80 -28.60
C PRO A 515 -5.02 -6.57 -29.20
N PRO A 516 -4.58 -5.60 -28.36
CA PRO A 516 -3.92 -4.40 -28.85
C PRO A 516 -2.54 -4.77 -29.43
N PRO A 517 -2.16 -4.21 -30.60
CA PRO A 517 -0.81 -4.41 -31.13
C PRO A 517 0.23 -3.77 -30.20
N PRO A 518 1.48 -4.26 -30.20
CA PRO A 518 2.56 -3.76 -29.33
C PRO A 518 2.75 -2.24 -29.43
N ASP A 519 2.69 -1.68 -30.63
CA ASP A 519 2.88 -0.25 -30.87
C ASP A 519 1.78 0.60 -30.23
N LEU A 520 0.53 0.10 -30.20
CA LEU A 520 -0.55 0.77 -29.49
C LEU A 520 -0.33 0.75 -27.98
N VAL A 521 0.14 -0.37 -27.44
CA VAL A 521 0.48 -0.47 -26.00
C VAL A 521 1.58 0.54 -25.66
N ALA A 522 2.62 0.63 -26.48
CA ALA A 522 3.67 1.62 -26.31
C ALA A 522 3.15 3.07 -26.42
N ALA A 523 2.22 3.33 -27.39
CA ALA A 523 1.62 4.65 -27.56
C ALA A 523 0.79 5.09 -26.35
N VAL A 524 0.07 4.17 -25.69
CA VAL A 524 -0.69 4.48 -24.46
C VAL A 524 0.26 4.88 -23.33
N HIS A 525 1.35 4.16 -23.13
CA HIS A 525 2.35 4.52 -22.10
C HIS A 525 3.05 5.85 -22.44
N ARG A 526 3.32 6.10 -23.72
CA ARG A 526 3.84 7.36 -24.20
C ARG A 526 2.90 8.53 -23.95
N PHE A 527 1.58 8.31 -24.08
CA PHE A 527 0.54 9.30 -23.79
C PHE A 527 0.62 9.74 -22.32
N VAL A 528 0.69 8.78 -21.37
CA VAL A 528 0.87 9.08 -19.96
C VAL A 528 2.22 9.76 -19.70
N ALA A 529 3.29 9.31 -20.35
CA ALA A 529 4.62 9.90 -20.21
C ALA A 529 4.69 11.36 -20.68
N ARG A 530 3.83 11.77 -21.62
CA ARG A 530 3.78 13.15 -22.14
C ARG A 530 3.18 14.14 -21.15
N THR A 531 2.43 13.69 -20.15
CA THR A 531 1.80 14.57 -19.15
C THR A 531 2.82 15.45 -18.43
N PRO A 532 2.45 16.65 -17.96
CA PRO A 532 3.32 17.51 -17.15
C PRO A 532 3.53 16.98 -15.72
N ALA A 533 2.85 15.89 -15.34
CA ALA A 533 2.97 15.30 -14.01
C ALA A 533 4.43 15.09 -13.59
N ARG A 534 4.76 15.46 -12.37
CA ARG A 534 6.13 15.37 -11.82
C ARG A 534 6.70 13.97 -11.90
N LEU A 535 5.88 12.97 -11.57
CA LEU A 535 6.22 11.57 -11.60
C LEU A 535 5.31 10.80 -12.56
N MET A 536 5.84 9.77 -13.18
CA MET A 536 5.08 8.76 -13.91
C MET A 536 5.46 7.37 -13.42
N ALA A 537 4.48 6.56 -13.07
CA ALA A 537 4.69 5.15 -12.76
C ALA A 537 4.11 4.26 -13.86
N VAL A 538 4.87 3.24 -14.27
CA VAL A 538 4.40 2.16 -15.13
C VAL A 538 4.42 0.85 -14.34
N ARG A 539 3.36 0.06 -14.43
CA ARG A 539 3.29 -1.22 -13.71
C ARG A 539 4.13 -2.29 -14.40
N LEU A 540 4.83 -3.08 -13.59
CA LEU A 540 5.61 -4.20 -14.12
C LEU A 540 4.72 -5.25 -14.80
N GLU A 541 3.48 -5.43 -14.34
CA GLU A 541 2.49 -6.32 -14.98
C GLU A 541 2.13 -5.85 -16.40
N ASP A 542 1.99 -4.55 -16.64
CA ASP A 542 1.75 -4.01 -17.98
C ASP A 542 2.99 -4.19 -18.89
N LEU A 543 4.18 -3.99 -18.33
CA LEU A 543 5.45 -4.24 -19.03
C LEU A 543 5.63 -5.73 -19.35
N ALA A 544 5.20 -6.62 -18.47
CA ALA A 544 5.21 -8.09 -18.65
C ALA A 544 4.05 -8.58 -19.53
N ARG A 545 3.15 -7.68 -19.96
CA ARG A 545 1.93 -8.01 -20.73
C ARG A 545 1.03 -9.03 -20.00
N ASP A 546 0.98 -8.97 -18.67
CA ASP A 546 0.05 -9.79 -17.88
C ASP A 546 -1.36 -9.16 -17.92
N ASP A 547 -2.37 -9.99 -18.08
CA ASP A 547 -3.78 -9.57 -18.14
C ASP A 547 -4.54 -9.83 -16.83
N ARG A 548 -3.86 -10.43 -15.84
CA ARG A 548 -4.45 -10.77 -14.54
C ARG A 548 -4.33 -9.60 -13.56
N PRO A 549 -5.40 -9.22 -12.86
CA PRO A 549 -5.27 -8.28 -11.75
C PRO A 549 -4.56 -8.96 -10.56
N VAL A 550 -3.84 -8.20 -9.79
CA VAL A 550 -3.18 -8.68 -8.56
C VAL A 550 -4.13 -8.66 -7.37
N ASN A 551 -5.10 -7.76 -7.44
CA ASN A 551 -6.18 -7.60 -6.47
C ASN A 551 -7.49 -7.38 -7.20
N LEU A 552 -8.56 -7.97 -6.66
CA LEU A 552 -9.94 -7.73 -7.08
C LEU A 552 -10.69 -7.18 -5.85
N PRO A 553 -10.83 -5.86 -5.74
CA PRO A 553 -11.50 -5.22 -4.59
C PRO A 553 -12.88 -5.84 -4.31
N SER A 554 -13.27 -5.86 -3.05
CA SER A 554 -14.52 -6.47 -2.57
C SER A 554 -14.57 -8.01 -2.66
N THR A 555 -13.43 -8.67 -2.87
CA THR A 555 -13.28 -10.12 -2.69
C THR A 555 -12.29 -10.39 -1.54
N ALA A 556 -12.49 -11.51 -0.85
CA ALA A 556 -11.56 -12.03 0.17
C ALA A 556 -10.83 -13.28 -0.37
N ASP A 557 -11.37 -14.46 -0.09
CA ASP A 557 -10.78 -15.74 -0.49
C ASP A 557 -11.26 -16.23 -1.88
N GLU A 558 -12.29 -15.58 -2.43
CA GLU A 558 -12.90 -15.98 -3.72
C GLU A 558 -11.93 -15.74 -4.89
N TYR A 559 -11.18 -14.65 -4.86
CA TYR A 559 -10.08 -14.37 -5.77
C TYR A 559 -8.75 -14.50 -5.02
N PRO A 560 -7.68 -15.02 -5.65
CA PRO A 560 -6.38 -15.19 -4.98
C PRO A 560 -5.63 -13.85 -4.86
N ASN A 561 -6.26 -12.87 -4.18
CA ASN A 561 -5.70 -11.53 -3.97
C ASN A 561 -4.27 -11.61 -3.41
N TRP A 562 -3.36 -10.77 -3.91
CA TRP A 562 -1.98 -10.60 -3.44
C TRP A 562 -1.10 -11.87 -3.57
N ARG A 563 -1.55 -12.85 -4.37
CA ARG A 563 -0.85 -14.12 -4.58
C ARG A 563 -0.36 -14.35 -6.02
N PRO A 564 -0.98 -13.77 -7.09
CA PRO A 564 -0.52 -14.01 -8.44
C PRO A 564 0.95 -13.61 -8.61
N ARG A 565 1.75 -14.47 -9.22
CA ARG A 565 3.15 -14.19 -9.59
C ARG A 565 3.22 -13.83 -11.08
N LEU A 566 4.21 -13.04 -11.46
CA LEU A 566 4.48 -12.76 -12.88
C LEU A 566 4.69 -14.07 -13.67
N ARG A 567 4.28 -14.08 -14.93
CA ARG A 567 4.40 -15.28 -15.79
C ARG A 567 5.82 -15.61 -16.19
N GLY A 568 6.71 -14.61 -16.22
CA GLY A 568 8.14 -14.76 -16.51
C GLY A 568 9.02 -14.34 -15.35
N THR A 569 10.30 -14.69 -15.44
CA THR A 569 11.34 -14.17 -14.57
C THR A 569 11.64 -12.70 -14.88
N VAL A 570 12.30 -12.00 -13.96
CA VAL A 570 12.73 -10.62 -14.17
C VAL A 570 13.57 -10.51 -15.46
N ASP A 571 14.50 -11.44 -15.66
CA ASP A 571 15.39 -11.45 -16.85
C ASP A 571 14.60 -11.65 -18.16
N GLU A 572 13.63 -12.58 -18.17
CA GLU A 572 12.79 -12.83 -19.36
C GLU A 572 11.92 -11.61 -19.69
N ILE A 573 11.33 -10.95 -18.67
CA ILE A 573 10.47 -9.78 -18.87
C ILE A 573 11.32 -8.61 -19.38
N THR A 574 12.40 -8.26 -18.70
CA THR A 574 13.24 -7.10 -19.05
C THR A 574 14.04 -7.31 -20.33
N GLY A 575 14.29 -8.56 -20.71
CA GLY A 575 14.88 -8.95 -21.97
C GLY A 575 13.94 -8.94 -23.17
N SER A 576 12.62 -8.80 -22.98
CA SER A 576 11.64 -8.89 -24.07
C SER A 576 11.59 -7.61 -24.92
N ASP A 577 11.27 -7.76 -26.22
CA ASP A 577 11.11 -6.63 -27.13
C ASP A 577 9.92 -5.74 -26.74
N ALA A 578 8.85 -6.34 -26.23
CA ALA A 578 7.66 -5.61 -25.78
C ALA A 578 7.98 -4.68 -24.61
N PHE A 579 8.76 -5.17 -23.63
CA PHE A 579 9.24 -4.37 -22.51
C PHE A 579 10.08 -3.18 -23.02
N ARG A 580 11.07 -3.46 -23.88
CA ARG A 580 11.95 -2.42 -24.42
C ARG A 580 11.19 -1.35 -25.19
N ALA A 581 10.24 -1.76 -26.04
CA ALA A 581 9.42 -0.83 -26.81
C ALA A 581 8.64 0.17 -25.92
N ILE A 582 8.07 -0.31 -24.81
CA ILE A 582 7.36 0.56 -23.86
C ILE A 582 8.36 1.50 -23.15
N ILE A 583 9.48 1.00 -22.66
CA ILE A 583 10.52 1.81 -22.00
C ILE A 583 11.06 2.89 -22.94
N ASP A 584 11.35 2.55 -24.19
CA ASP A 584 11.83 3.52 -25.19
C ASP A 584 10.77 4.60 -25.50
N ALA A 585 9.49 4.21 -25.55
CA ALA A 585 8.39 5.15 -25.71
C ALA A 585 8.25 6.13 -24.53
N ILE A 586 8.47 5.66 -23.29
CA ILE A 586 8.48 6.50 -22.08
C ILE A 586 9.68 7.45 -22.10
N ARG A 587 10.89 6.93 -22.41
CA ARG A 587 12.12 7.73 -22.46
C ARG A 587 12.11 8.81 -23.53
N ALA A 588 11.38 8.60 -24.64
CA ALA A 588 11.20 9.62 -25.67
C ALA A 588 10.51 10.90 -25.16
N GLU A 589 9.64 10.78 -24.15
CA GLU A 589 8.93 11.90 -23.54
C GLU A 589 9.53 12.36 -22.20
N ARG A 590 10.27 11.47 -21.53
CA ARG A 590 10.94 11.70 -20.24
C ARG A 590 12.40 11.23 -20.34
N PRO A 591 13.25 11.96 -21.08
CA PRO A 591 14.66 11.62 -21.15
C PRO A 591 15.24 11.72 -19.74
N GLY A 592 15.85 10.63 -19.27
CA GLY A 592 16.54 10.58 -17.98
C GLY A 592 17.63 11.65 -17.89
N ARG A 593 18.14 11.88 -16.68
CA ARG A 593 19.33 12.71 -16.48
C ARG A 593 20.48 12.06 -17.25
N GLY A 594 20.94 12.73 -18.32
CA GLY A 594 22.08 12.29 -19.12
C GLY A 594 23.38 12.28 -18.31
#